data_67d468980db0982d4a29d0e40654abac
#
_entry.id   67d468980db0982d4a29d0e40654abac
#
_cell.length_a   1.000
_cell.length_b   1.000
_cell.length_c   1.000
_cell.angle_alpha   90.00
_cell.angle_beta   90.00
_cell.angle_gamma   90.00
#
_symmetry.space_group_name_H-M   'P 1'
#
loop_
_entity.id
_entity.type
_entity.pdbx_description
1 polymer ?
#
loop_
_entity_poly.entity_id
_entity_poly.type
_entity_poly.pdbx_seq_one_letter_code
_entity_poly.pdbx_strand_id
1 'polypeptide(L)'
;MGPNLSSYGNNKQPSKHPAGAYVTFLAGDGDYWKGVVGLAKGLRRVRSAYPLVVAVLPDVPEDHRRRLRHQGCLVREIQPVYPPESQTRFAMAYYVVNYSKLRIWELMADEGYDRMVYLDADIQVLGSIDGLFHLDRGRFYAVMDCFCEKTWSHTPQHRIGYCQQCPERVPWPEEQLGLKPPPPYFNAGMFVHEPSRDTARELLDALAVATPTPFAEQDFLNAFFRDIYTPIPPVYNLVLAMLWRHPDKIQLHDVKVVHYCAAGSKPWRFTGQEPNMERDDIKMLVKRWWDIFNDDSLDYKGPPPPVDGGDEDQQPLRQALTDATAGAVKYFPAPSAA
;
A
#
# COMPACT_ATOMS: atom_id res chain seq x y z
N MET A 1 -4.28 -35.73 -49.76
CA MET A 1 -3.95 -36.11 -48.37
C MET A 1 -3.33 -34.89 -47.69
N GLY A 2 -4.09 -34.15 -46.92
CA GLY A 2 -3.61 -32.96 -46.20
C GLY A 2 -3.44 -33.33 -44.72
N PRO A 3 -2.50 -32.72 -44.00
CA PRO A 3 -2.24 -33.07 -42.61
C PRO A 3 -3.27 -32.45 -41.63
N ASN A 4 -3.73 -33.25 -40.71
CA ASN A 4 -4.59 -32.93 -39.58
C ASN A 4 -3.93 -31.86 -38.67
N LEU A 5 -4.57 -30.73 -38.52
CA LEU A 5 -4.30 -29.76 -37.45
C LEU A 5 -5.07 -30.23 -36.20
N SER A 6 -4.35 -30.89 -35.27
CA SER A 6 -4.87 -31.15 -33.94
C SER A 6 -4.86 -29.87 -33.14
N SER A 7 -6.06 -29.38 -32.77
CA SER A 7 -6.32 -28.30 -31.86
C SER A 7 -5.77 -28.67 -30.46
N TYR A 8 -4.72 -27.99 -30.02
CA TYR A 8 -4.34 -27.96 -28.61
C TYR A 8 -5.33 -27.05 -27.87
N GLY A 9 -6.39 -27.62 -27.38
CA GLY A 9 -7.27 -27.02 -26.41
C GLY A 9 -6.53 -26.88 -25.08
N ASN A 10 -6.14 -25.66 -24.72
CA ASN A 10 -5.71 -25.32 -23.36
C ASN A 10 -6.93 -25.45 -22.42
N ASN A 11 -7.16 -26.64 -21.88
CA ASN A 11 -8.07 -26.86 -20.76
C ASN A 11 -7.41 -26.32 -19.48
N LYS A 12 -7.49 -24.99 -19.25
CA LYS A 12 -7.30 -24.45 -17.91
C LYS A 12 -8.46 -24.99 -17.05
N GLN A 13 -8.16 -25.89 -16.11
CA GLN A 13 -9.11 -26.24 -15.06
C GLN A 13 -9.54 -24.92 -14.38
N PRO A 14 -10.83 -24.72 -14.06
CA PRO A 14 -11.26 -23.55 -13.31
C PRO A 14 -10.51 -23.53 -11.98
N SER A 15 -9.73 -22.44 -11.76
CA SER A 15 -8.99 -22.22 -10.51
C SER A 15 -9.98 -22.23 -9.35
N LYS A 16 -9.67 -22.95 -8.26
CA LYS A 16 -10.48 -23.01 -7.04
C LYS A 16 -10.54 -21.66 -6.30
N HIS A 17 -9.82 -20.65 -6.78
CA HIS A 17 -9.68 -19.32 -6.16
C HIS A 17 -10.19 -18.23 -7.11
N PRO A 18 -10.75 -17.11 -6.59
CA PRO A 18 -11.05 -15.96 -7.41
C PRO A 18 -9.77 -15.48 -8.13
N ALA A 19 -9.92 -14.99 -9.36
CA ALA A 19 -8.80 -14.53 -10.19
C ALA A 19 -8.03 -13.33 -9.58
N GLY A 20 -8.55 -12.71 -8.53
CA GLY A 20 -7.94 -11.58 -7.82
C GLY A 20 -7.90 -11.74 -6.31
N ALA A 21 -7.05 -10.95 -5.65
CA ALA A 21 -7.01 -10.83 -4.20
C ALA A 21 -6.59 -9.42 -3.78
N TYR A 22 -7.06 -9.02 -2.60
CA TYR A 22 -6.45 -7.92 -1.86
C TYR A 22 -5.10 -8.35 -1.32
N VAL A 23 -4.14 -7.45 -1.29
CA VAL A 23 -2.84 -7.71 -0.68
C VAL A 23 -2.43 -6.52 0.19
N THR A 24 -1.86 -6.81 1.35
CA THR A 24 -1.25 -5.82 2.24
C THR A 24 0.13 -6.29 2.68
N PHE A 25 0.91 -5.37 3.24
CA PHE A 25 2.28 -5.62 3.68
C PHE A 25 2.43 -5.31 5.16
N LEU A 26 3.19 -6.14 5.88
CA LEU A 26 3.49 -5.96 7.29
C LEU A 26 4.95 -6.27 7.58
N ALA A 27 5.61 -5.41 8.36
CA ALA A 27 6.98 -5.56 8.82
C ALA A 27 7.10 -5.18 10.30
N GLY A 28 8.08 -5.74 10.97
CA GLY A 28 8.41 -5.44 12.35
C GLY A 28 7.45 -6.02 13.38
N ASP A 29 7.80 -5.81 14.65
CA ASP A 29 7.08 -6.29 15.83
C ASP A 29 6.05 -5.30 16.40
N GLY A 30 5.87 -4.16 15.69
CA GLY A 30 4.97 -3.09 16.10
C GLY A 30 3.49 -3.45 16.01
N ASP A 31 2.64 -2.48 16.29
CA ASP A 31 1.19 -2.63 16.43
C ASP A 31 0.38 -2.51 15.12
N TYR A 32 1.05 -2.45 13.96
CA TYR A 32 0.40 -2.36 12.64
C TYR A 32 -0.47 -3.57 12.28
N TRP A 33 -0.25 -4.73 12.95
CA TRP A 33 -1.16 -5.88 12.84
C TRP A 33 -2.61 -5.51 13.17
N LYS A 34 -2.83 -4.52 14.06
CA LYS A 34 -4.18 -4.00 14.37
C LYS A 34 -4.84 -3.37 13.15
N GLY A 35 -4.06 -2.63 12.36
CA GLY A 35 -4.54 -2.07 11.11
C GLY A 35 -4.97 -3.15 10.12
N VAL A 36 -4.17 -4.21 9.96
CA VAL A 36 -4.52 -5.35 9.10
C VAL A 36 -5.80 -6.06 9.58
N VAL A 37 -5.99 -6.22 10.90
CA VAL A 37 -7.25 -6.75 11.45
C VAL A 37 -8.43 -5.84 11.11
N GLY A 38 -8.28 -4.52 11.28
CA GLY A 38 -9.28 -3.52 10.88
C GLY A 38 -9.62 -3.61 9.39
N LEU A 39 -8.60 -3.73 8.54
CA LEU A 39 -8.76 -3.93 7.10
C LEU A 39 -9.54 -5.21 6.77
N ALA A 40 -9.17 -6.35 7.38
CA ALA A 40 -9.84 -7.63 7.18
C ALA A 40 -11.32 -7.57 7.60
N LYS A 41 -11.63 -6.96 8.75
CA LYS A 41 -13.01 -6.75 9.21
C LYS A 41 -13.76 -5.77 8.31
N GLY A 42 -13.11 -4.72 7.80
CA GLY A 42 -13.69 -3.79 6.83
C GLY A 42 -14.10 -4.48 5.53
N LEU A 43 -13.25 -5.32 4.97
CA LEU A 43 -13.56 -6.11 3.77
C LEU A 43 -14.72 -7.08 4.03
N ARG A 44 -14.78 -7.76 5.18
CA ARG A 44 -15.92 -8.61 5.55
C ARG A 44 -17.22 -7.82 5.71
N ARG A 45 -17.16 -6.64 6.34
CA ARG A 45 -18.31 -5.76 6.52
C ARG A 45 -18.97 -5.39 5.19
N VAL A 46 -18.17 -5.13 4.17
CA VAL A 46 -18.65 -4.82 2.82
C VAL A 46 -18.92 -6.06 1.97
N ARG A 47 -18.77 -7.26 2.55
CA ARG A 47 -19.00 -8.57 1.92
C ARG A 47 -18.18 -8.74 0.64
N SER A 48 -16.88 -8.38 0.71
CA SER A 48 -15.98 -8.61 -0.42
C SER A 48 -15.92 -10.09 -0.78
N ALA A 49 -15.89 -10.37 -2.08
CA ALA A 49 -15.76 -11.71 -2.65
C ALA A 49 -14.30 -12.18 -2.74
N TYR A 50 -13.33 -11.30 -2.48
CA TYR A 50 -11.91 -11.55 -2.67
C TYR A 50 -11.19 -11.73 -1.33
N PRO A 51 -10.22 -12.67 -1.25
CA PRO A 51 -9.43 -12.89 -0.04
C PRO A 51 -8.46 -11.73 0.23
N LEU A 52 -7.96 -11.65 1.47
CA LEU A 52 -6.87 -10.76 1.86
C LEU A 52 -5.59 -11.57 2.09
N VAL A 53 -4.59 -11.34 1.25
CA VAL A 53 -3.21 -11.84 1.42
C VAL A 53 -2.43 -10.82 2.24
N VAL A 54 -1.69 -11.29 3.23
CA VAL A 54 -0.81 -10.46 4.06
C VAL A 54 0.63 -10.90 3.82
N ALA A 55 1.38 -10.12 3.05
CA ALA A 55 2.80 -10.30 2.86
C ALA A 55 3.53 -9.82 4.13
N VAL A 56 4.25 -10.72 4.81
CA VAL A 56 4.96 -10.41 6.05
C VAL A 56 6.46 -10.57 5.90
N LEU A 57 7.24 -9.71 6.53
CA LEU A 57 8.68 -9.93 6.67
C LEU A 57 8.98 -10.94 7.79
N PRO A 58 10.17 -11.57 7.78
CA PRO A 58 10.58 -12.55 8.80
C PRO A 58 10.55 -12.01 10.24
N ASP A 59 10.71 -10.69 10.43
CA ASP A 59 10.71 -10.02 11.73
C ASP A 59 9.31 -9.83 12.35
N VAL A 60 8.23 -10.16 11.63
CA VAL A 60 6.87 -10.12 12.19
C VAL A 60 6.66 -11.29 13.14
N PRO A 61 6.33 -11.04 14.43
CA PRO A 61 6.16 -12.10 15.44
C PRO A 61 5.05 -13.10 15.08
N GLU A 62 5.26 -14.37 15.45
CA GLU A 62 4.28 -15.44 15.18
C GLU A 62 2.92 -15.19 15.88
N ASP A 63 2.91 -14.52 17.03
CA ASP A 63 1.64 -14.12 17.67
C ASP A 63 0.83 -13.18 16.77
N HIS A 64 1.47 -12.21 16.09
CA HIS A 64 0.80 -11.34 15.14
C HIS A 64 0.30 -12.13 13.92
N ARG A 65 1.14 -13.01 13.34
CA ARG A 65 0.77 -13.88 12.20
C ARG A 65 -0.42 -14.76 12.56
N ARG A 66 -0.44 -15.37 13.75
CA ARG A 66 -1.54 -16.19 14.25
C ARG A 66 -2.84 -15.39 14.38
N ARG A 67 -2.79 -14.16 14.93
CA ARG A 67 -3.95 -13.27 15.00
C ARG A 67 -4.53 -12.97 13.63
N LEU A 68 -3.67 -12.72 12.63
CA LEU A 68 -4.09 -12.46 11.26
C LEU A 68 -4.74 -13.69 10.62
N ARG A 69 -4.16 -14.88 10.79
CA ARG A 69 -4.77 -16.14 10.32
C ARG A 69 -6.13 -16.40 10.98
N HIS A 70 -6.28 -16.12 12.28
CA HIS A 70 -7.57 -16.22 12.98
C HIS A 70 -8.60 -15.22 12.42
N GLN A 71 -8.16 -14.14 11.81
CA GLN A 71 -9.04 -13.23 11.08
C GLN A 71 -9.24 -13.63 9.60
N GLY A 72 -8.85 -14.84 9.21
CA GLY A 72 -9.05 -15.38 7.86
C GLY A 72 -8.09 -14.82 6.80
N CYS A 73 -7.02 -14.13 7.22
CA CYS A 73 -6.01 -13.63 6.30
C CYS A 73 -5.09 -14.76 5.82
N LEU A 74 -4.72 -14.71 4.54
CA LEU A 74 -3.71 -15.60 3.95
C LEU A 74 -2.33 -14.98 4.23
N VAL A 75 -1.66 -15.41 5.30
CA VAL A 75 -0.36 -14.87 5.70
C VAL A 75 0.75 -15.58 4.92
N ARG A 76 1.60 -14.81 4.23
CA ARG A 76 2.71 -15.28 3.41
C ARG A 76 3.98 -14.54 3.74
N GLU A 77 5.05 -15.26 4.03
CA GLU A 77 6.36 -14.65 4.26
C GLU A 77 7.00 -14.27 2.93
N ILE A 78 7.62 -13.09 2.88
CA ILE A 78 8.38 -12.59 1.75
C ILE A 78 9.79 -12.18 2.22
N GLN A 79 10.74 -12.25 1.29
CA GLN A 79 12.11 -11.78 1.56
C GLN A 79 12.18 -10.26 1.57
N PRO A 80 12.97 -9.66 2.47
CA PRO A 80 13.16 -8.21 2.48
C PRO A 80 13.86 -7.73 1.20
N VAL A 81 13.53 -6.50 0.81
CA VAL A 81 14.21 -5.76 -0.24
C VAL A 81 14.71 -4.46 0.35
N TYR A 82 15.98 -4.17 0.16
CA TYR A 82 16.61 -2.95 0.60
C TYR A 82 16.97 -2.06 -0.59
N PRO A 83 16.92 -0.74 -0.43
CA PRO A 83 17.40 0.18 -1.45
C PRO A 83 18.91 0.03 -1.65
N PRO A 84 19.49 0.60 -2.74
CA PRO A 84 20.93 0.66 -2.92
C PRO A 84 21.64 1.23 -1.67
N GLU A 85 22.83 0.73 -1.34
CA GLU A 85 23.61 1.14 -0.16
C GLU A 85 23.90 2.65 -0.10
N SER A 86 23.92 3.32 -1.26
CA SER A 86 24.05 4.78 -1.36
C SER A 86 22.86 5.56 -0.81
N GLN A 87 21.71 4.92 -0.63
CA GLN A 87 20.54 5.56 -0.07
C GLN A 87 20.58 5.58 1.45
N THR A 88 20.92 6.73 2.02
CA THR A 88 21.05 6.93 3.48
C THR A 88 20.03 7.92 4.06
N ARG A 89 19.14 8.51 3.23
CA ARG A 89 18.19 9.55 3.64
C ARG A 89 16.78 9.22 3.18
N PHE A 90 15.89 9.11 4.15
CA PHE A 90 14.46 8.89 3.95
C PHE A 90 13.66 9.96 4.70
N ALA A 91 12.48 10.28 4.20
CA ALA A 91 11.55 11.17 4.92
C ALA A 91 11.12 10.57 6.26
N MET A 92 10.96 9.23 6.32
CA MET A 92 10.66 8.48 7.54
C MET A 92 11.58 7.25 7.65
N ALA A 93 12.03 6.95 8.86
CA ALA A 93 12.99 5.86 9.10
C ALA A 93 12.50 4.48 8.60
N TYR A 94 11.21 4.18 8.77
CA TYR A 94 10.63 2.90 8.34
C TYR A 94 10.48 2.75 6.82
N TYR A 95 10.72 3.80 6.03
CA TYR A 95 10.63 3.72 4.57
C TYR A 95 11.66 2.77 3.96
N VAL A 96 12.76 2.49 4.65
CA VAL A 96 13.75 1.52 4.18
C VAL A 96 13.17 0.13 3.93
N VAL A 97 12.24 -0.32 4.78
CA VAL A 97 11.62 -1.64 4.65
C VAL A 97 10.48 -1.67 3.63
N ASN A 98 9.94 -0.50 3.26
CA ASN A 98 8.81 -0.42 2.33
C ASN A 98 9.16 -0.91 0.92
N TYR A 99 10.43 -0.90 0.50
CA TYR A 99 10.84 -1.51 -0.76
C TYR A 99 10.53 -3.01 -0.82
N SER A 100 10.35 -3.67 0.32
CA SER A 100 9.94 -5.08 0.37
C SER A 100 8.55 -5.31 -0.24
N LYS A 101 7.71 -4.27 -0.35
CA LYS A 101 6.44 -4.32 -1.09
C LYS A 101 6.64 -4.76 -2.54
N LEU A 102 7.82 -4.54 -3.15
CA LEU A 102 8.10 -4.96 -4.53
C LEU A 102 8.02 -6.49 -4.70
N ARG A 103 8.15 -7.28 -3.62
CA ARG A 103 7.97 -8.73 -3.66
C ARG A 103 6.52 -9.18 -3.83
N ILE A 104 5.53 -8.31 -3.63
CA ILE A 104 4.13 -8.70 -3.78
C ILE A 104 3.78 -9.10 -5.23
N TRP A 105 4.47 -8.56 -6.23
CA TRP A 105 4.26 -8.95 -7.64
C TRP A 105 4.62 -10.40 -7.90
N GLU A 106 5.73 -10.87 -7.33
CA GLU A 106 6.16 -12.27 -7.39
C GLU A 106 5.21 -13.14 -6.56
N LEU A 107 4.99 -12.78 -5.29
CA LEU A 107 4.10 -13.50 -4.38
C LEU A 107 2.71 -13.73 -4.99
N MET A 108 2.07 -12.68 -5.49
CA MET A 108 0.71 -12.78 -5.99
C MET A 108 0.64 -13.58 -7.30
N ALA A 109 1.68 -13.54 -8.14
CA ALA A 109 1.80 -14.40 -9.32
C ALA A 109 1.98 -15.88 -8.94
N ASP A 110 2.77 -16.15 -7.89
CA ASP A 110 3.05 -17.51 -7.40
C ASP A 110 1.81 -18.15 -6.75
N GLU A 111 1.00 -17.35 -6.07
CA GLU A 111 -0.31 -17.76 -5.55
C GLU A 111 -1.37 -17.95 -6.67
N GLY A 112 -1.04 -17.61 -7.91
CA GLY A 112 -1.91 -17.79 -9.07
C GLY A 112 -2.96 -16.72 -9.29
N TYR A 113 -2.82 -15.55 -8.65
CA TYR A 113 -3.68 -14.41 -8.90
C TYR A 113 -3.25 -13.66 -10.17
N ASP A 114 -4.21 -13.17 -10.93
CA ASP A 114 -3.98 -12.40 -12.15
C ASP A 114 -4.35 -10.91 -11.99
N ARG A 115 -4.89 -10.53 -10.82
CA ARG A 115 -5.18 -9.16 -10.43
C ARG A 115 -4.99 -8.98 -8.93
N MET A 116 -4.34 -7.90 -8.53
CA MET A 116 -4.22 -7.51 -7.12
C MET A 116 -4.70 -6.09 -6.89
N VAL A 117 -5.32 -5.87 -5.72
CA VAL A 117 -5.57 -4.56 -5.13
C VAL A 117 -4.73 -4.46 -3.88
N TYR A 118 -3.67 -3.63 -3.93
CA TYR A 118 -2.82 -3.36 -2.78
C TYR A 118 -3.49 -2.33 -1.86
N LEU A 119 -3.39 -2.55 -0.56
CA LEU A 119 -3.88 -1.65 0.48
C LEU A 119 -2.87 -1.62 1.63
N ASP A 120 -2.37 -0.43 2.00
CA ASP A 120 -1.52 -0.29 3.18
C ASP A 120 -2.25 -0.76 4.46
N ALA A 121 -1.48 -1.21 5.45
CA ALA A 121 -2.02 -1.74 6.70
C ALA A 121 -2.79 -0.69 7.54
N ASP A 122 -2.61 0.60 7.26
CA ASP A 122 -3.32 1.71 7.89
C ASP A 122 -4.50 2.24 7.06
N ILE A 123 -5.04 1.38 6.21
CA ILE A 123 -6.23 1.64 5.40
C ILE A 123 -7.46 0.97 6.03
N GLN A 124 -8.60 1.66 5.98
CA GLN A 124 -9.91 1.13 6.33
C GLN A 124 -10.86 1.16 5.15
N VAL A 125 -11.42 -0.01 4.81
CA VAL A 125 -12.48 -0.13 3.79
C VAL A 125 -13.84 0.11 4.44
N LEU A 126 -14.59 1.07 3.88
CA LEU A 126 -15.91 1.50 4.35
C LEU A 126 -17.04 1.19 3.37
N GLY A 127 -16.73 1.04 2.09
CA GLY A 127 -17.65 0.68 1.01
C GLY A 127 -17.04 -0.35 0.09
N SER A 128 -17.84 -1.10 -0.67
CA SER A 128 -17.32 -2.11 -1.59
C SER A 128 -16.42 -1.49 -2.66
N ILE A 129 -15.24 -2.11 -2.83
CA ILE A 129 -14.24 -1.77 -3.84
C ILE A 129 -13.93 -2.94 -4.78
N ASP A 130 -14.72 -4.01 -4.73
CA ASP A 130 -14.54 -5.20 -5.58
C ASP A 130 -14.60 -4.88 -7.08
N GLY A 131 -15.28 -3.79 -7.46
CA GLY A 131 -15.30 -3.30 -8.85
C GLY A 131 -13.92 -2.97 -9.42
N LEU A 132 -12.92 -2.72 -8.56
CA LEU A 132 -11.54 -2.45 -8.98
C LEU A 132 -10.87 -3.66 -9.66
N PHE A 133 -11.31 -4.88 -9.35
CA PHE A 133 -10.81 -6.09 -10.00
C PHE A 133 -11.25 -6.21 -11.48
N HIS A 134 -12.22 -5.40 -11.91
CA HIS A 134 -12.77 -5.43 -13.26
C HIS A 134 -12.31 -4.25 -14.14
N LEU A 135 -11.38 -3.42 -13.66
CA LEU A 135 -10.76 -2.36 -14.46
C LEU A 135 -9.97 -2.93 -15.63
N ASP A 136 -9.76 -2.14 -16.68
CA ASP A 136 -9.00 -2.55 -17.86
C ASP A 136 -7.61 -3.06 -17.50
N ARG A 137 -7.10 -4.02 -18.27
CA ARG A 137 -5.77 -4.60 -18.07
C ARG A 137 -4.67 -3.73 -18.69
N GLY A 138 -3.41 -3.99 -18.26
CA GLY A 138 -2.24 -3.28 -18.78
C GLY A 138 -2.10 -1.85 -18.27
N ARG A 139 -2.78 -1.51 -17.18
CA ARG A 139 -2.74 -0.20 -16.52
C ARG A 139 -2.37 -0.34 -15.06
N PHE A 140 -1.77 0.70 -14.51
CA PHE A 140 -1.53 0.86 -13.08
C PHE A 140 -2.52 1.90 -12.54
N TYR A 141 -3.48 1.48 -11.70
CA TYR A 141 -4.50 2.38 -11.16
C TYR A 141 -4.19 2.74 -9.72
N ALA A 142 -4.20 4.03 -9.42
CA ALA A 142 -4.05 4.56 -8.06
C ALA A 142 -4.69 5.94 -7.95
N VAL A 143 -4.88 6.43 -6.74
CA VAL A 143 -5.39 7.78 -6.49
C VAL A 143 -4.23 8.77 -6.50
N MET A 144 -4.43 9.94 -7.15
CA MET A 144 -3.45 11.02 -7.15
C MET A 144 -3.18 11.52 -5.72
N ASP A 145 -1.90 11.72 -5.40
CA ASP A 145 -1.47 12.31 -4.13
C ASP A 145 -1.66 13.84 -4.11
N CYS A 146 -1.47 14.46 -2.96
CA CYS A 146 -1.64 15.88 -2.72
C CYS A 146 -0.31 16.53 -2.30
N PHE A 147 0.07 17.62 -2.98
CA PHE A 147 1.33 18.32 -2.79
C PHE A 147 1.17 19.79 -2.31
N CYS A 148 0.08 20.11 -1.66
CA CYS A 148 -0.17 21.47 -1.19
C CYS A 148 0.82 21.99 -0.14
N GLU A 149 1.58 21.12 0.53
CA GLU A 149 2.56 21.51 1.54
C GLU A 149 3.97 21.50 0.98
N LYS A 150 4.64 22.65 1.07
CA LYS A 150 6.00 22.86 0.54
C LYS A 150 7.11 22.11 1.29
N THR A 151 6.80 21.55 2.47
CA THR A 151 7.81 20.99 3.39
C THR A 151 8.09 19.51 3.20
N TRP A 152 7.29 18.83 2.39
CA TRP A 152 7.27 17.34 2.35
C TRP A 152 8.39 16.72 1.52
N SER A 153 8.90 17.43 0.50
CA SER A 153 9.86 16.85 -0.43
C SER A 153 10.83 17.87 -0.98
N HIS A 154 11.93 17.37 -1.54
CA HIS A 154 12.88 18.15 -2.30
C HIS A 154 12.50 18.32 -3.77
N THR A 155 11.40 17.70 -4.21
CA THR A 155 10.93 17.81 -5.60
C THR A 155 10.44 19.24 -5.91
N PRO A 156 10.51 19.67 -7.17
CA PRO A 156 10.06 21.01 -7.57
C PRO A 156 8.59 21.30 -7.19
N GLN A 157 7.69 20.32 -7.38
CA GLN A 157 6.28 20.48 -7.06
C GLN A 157 6.05 20.78 -5.56
N HIS A 158 6.76 20.10 -4.67
CA HIS A 158 6.65 20.34 -3.23
C HIS A 158 7.24 21.70 -2.83
N ARG A 159 8.37 22.11 -3.42
CA ARG A 159 8.99 23.42 -3.14
C ARG A 159 8.11 24.60 -3.56
N ILE A 160 7.43 24.45 -4.70
CA ILE A 160 6.55 25.47 -5.25
C ILE A 160 5.21 25.48 -4.50
N GLY A 161 4.79 24.33 -3.97
CA GLY A 161 3.44 24.09 -3.45
C GLY A 161 2.43 23.81 -4.58
N TYR A 162 2.92 23.45 -5.79
CA TYR A 162 2.06 22.99 -6.87
C TYR A 162 1.38 21.71 -6.47
N CYS A 163 0.06 21.67 -6.64
CA CYS A 163 -0.74 20.46 -6.40
C CYS A 163 -1.55 20.11 -7.63
N GLN A 164 -1.34 18.92 -8.14
CA GLN A 164 -2.10 18.36 -9.27
C GLN A 164 -3.60 18.21 -9.00
N GLN A 165 -4.01 18.19 -7.72
CA GLN A 165 -5.41 18.16 -7.29
C GLN A 165 -6.11 19.53 -7.45
N CYS A 166 -5.34 20.63 -7.43
CA CYS A 166 -5.83 22.01 -7.55
C CYS A 166 -4.80 22.90 -8.26
N PRO A 167 -4.50 22.64 -9.54
CA PRO A 167 -3.47 23.38 -10.27
C PRO A 167 -3.80 24.86 -10.41
N GLU A 168 -5.05 25.24 -10.22
CA GLU A 168 -5.52 26.63 -10.25
C GLU A 168 -5.09 27.45 -9.02
N ARG A 169 -4.78 26.82 -7.87
CA ARG A 169 -4.36 27.53 -6.66
C ARG A 169 -2.92 28.04 -6.74
N VAL A 170 -2.03 27.18 -7.21
CA VAL A 170 -0.62 27.49 -7.45
C VAL A 170 -0.25 26.94 -8.81
N PRO A 171 -0.36 27.72 -9.89
CA PRO A 171 -0.03 27.25 -11.23
C PRO A 171 1.45 26.89 -11.33
N TRP A 172 1.75 25.92 -12.19
CA TRP A 172 3.12 25.54 -12.47
C TRP A 172 3.85 26.69 -13.21
N PRO A 173 4.99 27.16 -12.69
CA PRO A 173 5.71 28.31 -13.28
C PRO A 173 6.60 27.86 -14.47
N GLU A 174 5.98 27.43 -15.55
CA GLU A 174 6.68 26.86 -16.72
C GLU A 174 7.70 27.81 -17.33
N GLU A 175 7.34 29.10 -17.48
CA GLU A 175 8.23 30.13 -18.04
C GLU A 175 9.47 30.37 -17.17
N GLN A 176 9.32 30.33 -15.83
CA GLN A 176 10.41 30.57 -14.87
C GLN A 176 11.35 29.39 -14.75
N LEU A 177 10.82 28.18 -14.86
CA LEU A 177 11.58 26.93 -14.67
C LEU A 177 12.10 26.37 -16.00
N GLY A 178 11.52 26.75 -17.14
CA GLY A 178 11.79 26.14 -18.43
C GLY A 178 11.39 24.65 -18.51
N LEU A 179 10.52 24.20 -17.63
CA LEU A 179 10.08 22.81 -17.49
C LEU A 179 8.56 22.73 -17.52
N LYS A 180 8.04 21.74 -18.26
CA LYS A 180 6.61 21.40 -18.23
C LYS A 180 6.16 20.95 -16.85
N PRO A 181 4.84 21.02 -16.54
CA PRO A 181 4.29 20.45 -15.33
C PRO A 181 4.71 18.99 -15.16
N PRO A 182 5.00 18.53 -13.94
CA PRO A 182 5.33 17.12 -13.71
C PRO A 182 4.14 16.23 -14.09
N PRO A 183 4.41 14.98 -14.49
CA PRO A 183 3.35 14.02 -14.74
C PRO A 183 2.54 13.77 -13.46
N PRO A 184 1.30 13.27 -13.58
CA PRO A 184 0.51 12.88 -12.43
C PRO A 184 1.26 11.89 -11.52
N TYR A 185 1.14 12.10 -10.22
CA TYR A 185 1.85 11.35 -9.19
C TYR A 185 0.81 10.76 -8.21
N PHE A 186 0.92 9.46 -7.92
CA PHE A 186 -0.02 8.75 -7.08
C PHE A 186 0.49 8.50 -5.65
N ASN A 187 -0.45 8.34 -4.72
CA ASN A 187 -0.18 7.80 -3.40
C ASN A 187 -0.08 6.26 -3.49
N ALA A 188 1.03 5.69 -3.05
CA ALA A 188 1.33 4.26 -3.15
C ALA A 188 0.69 3.40 -2.05
N GLY A 189 -0.12 3.98 -1.17
CA GLY A 189 -0.83 3.21 -0.14
C GLY A 189 -2.00 2.40 -0.68
N MET A 190 -2.48 2.70 -1.90
CA MET A 190 -3.50 1.92 -2.58
C MET A 190 -3.27 1.94 -4.09
N PHE A 191 -3.25 0.75 -4.70
CA PHE A 191 -3.17 0.62 -6.16
C PHE A 191 -3.74 -0.71 -6.67
N VAL A 192 -4.02 -0.76 -7.98
CA VAL A 192 -4.46 -1.95 -8.70
C VAL A 192 -3.52 -2.24 -9.83
N HIS A 193 -3.05 -3.48 -9.93
CA HIS A 193 -2.17 -3.93 -11.01
C HIS A 193 -2.28 -5.46 -11.24
N GLU A 194 -1.73 -5.92 -12.37
CA GLU A 194 -1.54 -7.34 -12.64
C GLU A 194 -0.19 -7.81 -12.06
N PRO A 195 -0.19 -8.80 -11.13
CA PRO A 195 1.06 -9.39 -10.66
C PRO A 195 1.69 -10.27 -11.74
N SER A 196 3.01 -10.22 -11.85
CA SER A 196 3.78 -11.16 -12.67
C SER A 196 5.21 -11.28 -12.15
N ARG A 197 5.84 -12.44 -12.39
CA ARG A 197 7.26 -12.65 -12.06
C ARG A 197 8.18 -11.76 -12.91
N ASP A 198 7.79 -11.46 -14.14
CA ASP A 198 8.56 -10.58 -15.02
C ASP A 198 8.55 -9.15 -14.48
N THR A 199 7.38 -8.60 -14.15
CA THR A 199 7.28 -7.29 -13.50
C THR A 199 8.04 -7.24 -12.17
N ALA A 200 7.99 -8.31 -11.36
CA ALA A 200 8.76 -8.38 -10.10
C ALA A 200 10.27 -8.27 -10.36
N ARG A 201 10.78 -9.01 -11.34
CA ARG A 201 12.20 -8.96 -11.73
C ARG A 201 12.57 -7.56 -12.25
N GLU A 202 11.78 -7.00 -13.16
CA GLU A 202 12.02 -5.66 -13.71
C GLU A 202 12.03 -4.58 -12.63
N LEU A 203 11.14 -4.66 -11.62
CA LEU A 203 11.12 -3.76 -10.46
C LEU A 203 12.42 -3.85 -9.66
N LEU A 204 12.91 -5.07 -9.37
CA LEU A 204 14.13 -5.27 -8.60
C LEU A 204 15.38 -4.84 -9.38
N ASP A 205 15.44 -5.13 -10.68
CA ASP A 205 16.54 -4.70 -11.56
C ASP A 205 16.57 -3.16 -11.69
N ALA A 206 15.41 -2.53 -11.84
CA ALA A 206 15.31 -1.07 -11.87
C ALA A 206 15.70 -0.43 -10.53
N LEU A 207 15.31 -1.05 -9.39
CA LEU A 207 15.68 -0.55 -8.07
C LEU A 207 17.19 -0.56 -7.86
N ALA A 208 17.89 -1.58 -8.36
CA ALA A 208 19.35 -1.71 -8.18
C ALA A 208 20.14 -0.51 -8.77
N VAL A 209 19.56 0.20 -9.72
CA VAL A 209 20.17 1.38 -10.37
C VAL A 209 19.40 2.67 -10.12
N ALA A 210 18.35 2.63 -9.31
CA ALA A 210 17.52 3.81 -9.04
C ALA A 210 18.28 4.87 -8.23
N THR A 211 18.01 6.13 -8.55
CA THR A 211 18.49 7.24 -7.73
C THR A 211 17.69 7.29 -6.43
N PRO A 212 18.35 7.35 -5.27
CA PRO A 212 17.69 7.47 -3.98
C PRO A 212 16.80 8.72 -3.87
N THR A 213 15.62 8.55 -3.31
CA THR A 213 14.66 9.64 -3.09
C THR A 213 14.07 9.60 -1.67
N PRO A 214 13.62 10.74 -1.10
CA PRO A 214 13.11 10.78 0.26
C PRO A 214 11.83 9.97 0.50
N PHE A 215 10.97 9.80 -0.52
CA PHE A 215 9.71 9.05 -0.41
C PHE A 215 9.85 7.59 -0.85
N ALA A 216 11.10 7.12 -0.97
CA ALA A 216 11.42 5.70 -1.13
C ALA A 216 10.59 4.99 -2.22
N GLU A 217 9.88 3.93 -1.84
CA GLU A 217 9.14 3.11 -2.78
C GLU A 217 8.00 3.84 -3.50
N GLN A 218 7.42 4.88 -2.89
CA GLN A 218 6.37 5.66 -3.57
C GLN A 218 6.93 6.43 -4.77
N ASP A 219 8.06 7.12 -4.61
CA ASP A 219 8.74 7.81 -5.73
C ASP A 219 9.18 6.81 -6.80
N PHE A 220 9.74 5.67 -6.35
CA PHE A 220 10.20 4.62 -7.24
C PHE A 220 9.05 4.04 -8.08
N LEU A 221 7.93 3.67 -7.46
CA LEU A 221 6.76 3.15 -8.17
C LEU A 221 6.15 4.18 -9.13
N ASN A 222 6.13 5.46 -8.76
CA ASN A 222 5.68 6.55 -9.61
C ASN A 222 6.57 6.73 -10.85
N ALA A 223 7.89 6.53 -10.71
CA ALA A 223 8.81 6.57 -11.83
C ALA A 223 8.64 5.34 -12.74
N PHE A 224 8.53 4.15 -12.15
CA PHE A 224 8.47 2.89 -12.88
C PHE A 224 7.15 2.73 -13.68
N PHE A 225 6.02 3.04 -13.07
CA PHE A 225 4.70 2.88 -13.70
C PHE A 225 4.16 4.13 -14.40
N ARG A 226 4.97 5.18 -14.53
CA ARG A 226 4.56 6.48 -15.06
C ARG A 226 3.76 6.41 -16.37
N ASP A 227 4.20 5.55 -17.30
CA ASP A 227 3.63 5.51 -18.67
C ASP A 227 2.31 4.73 -18.74
N ILE A 228 2.00 3.91 -17.74
CA ILE A 228 0.76 3.15 -17.66
C ILE A 228 -0.14 3.57 -16.48
N TYR A 229 0.28 4.56 -15.69
CA TYR A 229 -0.50 5.08 -14.58
C TYR A 229 -1.81 5.70 -15.08
N THR A 230 -2.90 5.32 -14.45
CA THR A 230 -4.25 5.83 -14.71
C THR A 230 -4.90 6.23 -13.39
N PRO A 231 -5.19 7.53 -13.18
CA PRO A 231 -5.84 7.99 -11.96
C PRO A 231 -7.24 7.42 -11.77
N ILE A 232 -7.56 7.05 -10.53
CA ILE A 232 -8.91 6.69 -10.09
C ILE A 232 -9.42 7.71 -9.05
N PRO A 233 -10.76 7.79 -8.84
CA PRO A 233 -11.35 8.79 -7.95
C PRO A 233 -10.84 8.74 -6.50
N PRO A 234 -10.73 9.90 -5.82
CA PRO A 234 -10.25 10.00 -4.42
C PRO A 234 -11.03 9.17 -3.40
N VAL A 235 -12.26 8.80 -3.71
CA VAL A 235 -13.11 7.94 -2.85
C VAL A 235 -12.48 6.56 -2.57
N TYR A 236 -11.53 6.12 -3.41
CA TYR A 236 -10.83 4.85 -3.27
C TYR A 236 -9.56 4.91 -2.41
N ASN A 237 -9.07 6.12 -2.09
CA ASN A 237 -7.92 6.31 -1.18
C ASN A 237 -7.97 7.73 -0.61
N LEU A 238 -8.89 7.97 0.35
CA LEU A 238 -8.93 9.24 1.04
C LEU A 238 -7.72 9.36 1.97
N VAL A 239 -6.67 10.01 1.51
CA VAL A 239 -5.60 10.52 2.36
C VAL A 239 -6.21 11.61 3.24
N LEU A 240 -6.13 11.45 4.57
CA LEU A 240 -6.85 12.34 5.49
C LEU A 240 -6.53 13.83 5.30
N ALA A 241 -5.31 14.15 4.86
CA ALA A 241 -4.91 15.51 4.56
C ALA A 241 -5.81 16.22 3.53
N MET A 242 -6.51 15.48 2.68
CA MET A 242 -7.47 16.04 1.75
C MET A 242 -8.63 16.78 2.45
N LEU A 243 -9.00 16.36 3.67
CA LEU A 243 -10.09 16.96 4.43
C LEU A 243 -9.82 18.41 4.84
N TRP A 244 -8.57 18.82 5.01
CA TRP A 244 -8.21 20.21 5.31
C TRP A 244 -7.54 20.94 4.16
N ARG A 245 -6.94 20.21 3.21
CA ARG A 245 -6.30 20.82 2.04
C ARG A 245 -7.27 21.04 0.88
N HIS A 246 -8.21 20.13 0.68
CA HIS A 246 -9.17 20.12 -0.44
C HIS A 246 -10.59 19.75 0.02
N PRO A 247 -11.17 20.45 1.01
CA PRO A 247 -12.47 20.08 1.58
C PRO A 247 -13.59 20.07 0.53
N ASP A 248 -13.51 20.93 -0.47
CA ASP A 248 -14.52 21.04 -1.53
C ASP A 248 -14.51 19.83 -2.50
N LYS A 249 -13.45 19.01 -2.49
CA LYS A 249 -13.30 17.85 -3.37
C LYS A 249 -13.69 16.52 -2.71
N ILE A 250 -14.03 16.54 -1.42
CA ILE A 250 -14.31 15.34 -0.64
C ILE A 250 -15.75 15.37 -0.11
N GLN A 251 -16.52 14.37 -0.51
CA GLN A 251 -17.82 14.08 0.09
C GLN A 251 -17.66 12.81 0.94
N LEU A 252 -17.61 12.95 2.27
CA LEU A 252 -17.31 11.85 3.19
C LEU A 252 -18.27 10.66 3.07
N HIS A 253 -19.53 10.90 2.68
CA HIS A 253 -20.52 9.83 2.51
C HIS A 253 -20.23 8.94 1.29
N ASP A 254 -19.47 9.42 0.30
CA ASP A 254 -19.09 8.67 -0.90
C ASP A 254 -17.77 7.89 -0.69
N VAL A 255 -17.02 8.20 0.37
CA VAL A 255 -15.71 7.61 0.61
C VAL A 255 -15.82 6.12 0.89
N LYS A 256 -15.14 5.33 0.09
CA LYS A 256 -15.05 3.86 0.21
C LYS A 256 -13.84 3.39 0.97
N VAL A 257 -12.75 4.15 0.92
CA VAL A 257 -11.47 3.81 1.54
C VAL A 257 -10.86 5.02 2.21
N VAL A 258 -10.53 4.88 3.49
CA VAL A 258 -9.82 5.90 4.29
C VAL A 258 -8.40 5.43 4.54
N HIS A 259 -7.42 6.30 4.30
CA HIS A 259 -6.00 6.05 4.53
C HIS A 259 -5.49 6.94 5.67
N TYR A 260 -5.18 6.34 6.81
CA TYR A 260 -4.70 7.01 8.01
C TYR A 260 -3.18 7.26 7.96
N CYS A 261 -2.66 7.81 6.84
CA CYS A 261 -1.22 8.04 6.63
C CYS A 261 -0.71 9.33 7.28
N ALA A 262 -1.59 10.28 7.63
CA ALA A 262 -1.19 11.52 8.28
C ALA A 262 -0.57 11.27 9.67
N ALA A 263 0.33 12.15 10.10
CA ALA A 263 0.93 12.07 11.44
C ALA A 263 -0.17 12.08 12.52
N GLY A 264 -0.05 11.21 13.52
CA GLY A 264 -1.02 11.09 14.62
C GLY A 264 -2.37 10.44 14.26
N SER A 265 -2.61 10.10 12.98
CA SER A 265 -3.93 9.64 12.54
C SER A 265 -4.19 8.14 12.73
N LYS A 266 -3.17 7.32 13.01
CA LYS A 266 -3.35 5.86 13.17
C LYS A 266 -4.36 5.59 14.28
N PRO A 267 -5.53 4.95 14.01
CA PRO A 267 -6.61 4.82 15.01
C PRO A 267 -6.14 4.17 16.31
N TRP A 268 -5.26 3.19 16.25
CA TRP A 268 -4.73 2.47 17.42
C TRP A 268 -3.64 3.22 18.19
N ARG A 269 -3.22 4.40 17.71
CA ARG A 269 -2.28 5.32 18.38
C ARG A 269 -2.84 6.73 18.52
N PHE A 270 -4.10 6.93 18.13
CA PHE A 270 -4.71 8.25 18.05
C PHE A 270 -4.84 8.89 19.43
N THR A 271 -4.29 10.10 19.56
CA THR A 271 -4.39 10.93 20.79
C THR A 271 -5.27 12.16 20.58
N GLY A 272 -5.42 12.60 19.33
CA GLY A 272 -6.12 13.83 18.97
C GLY A 272 -5.32 15.10 19.24
N GLN A 273 -4.02 14.99 19.56
CA GLN A 273 -3.18 16.13 19.96
C GLN A 273 -2.30 16.67 18.80
N GLU A 274 -2.04 15.84 17.80
CA GLU A 274 -1.26 16.25 16.64
C GLU A 274 -2.05 17.20 15.74
N PRO A 275 -1.38 18.06 14.95
CA PRO A 275 -2.05 19.03 14.09
C PRO A 275 -3.13 18.41 13.19
N ASN A 276 -4.30 19.04 13.16
CA ASN A 276 -5.51 18.61 12.47
C ASN A 276 -6.21 17.37 13.07
N MET A 277 -5.67 16.73 14.11
CA MET A 277 -6.30 15.56 14.73
C MET A 277 -7.44 15.94 15.70
N GLU A 278 -7.56 17.21 16.08
CA GLU A 278 -8.66 17.77 16.86
C GLU A 278 -9.98 17.88 16.08
N ARG A 279 -9.96 17.73 14.75
CA ARG A 279 -11.11 17.86 13.85
C ARG A 279 -12.17 16.78 14.11
N ASP A 280 -13.45 17.18 14.07
CA ASP A 280 -14.56 16.26 14.32
C ASP A 280 -14.71 15.19 13.24
N ASP A 281 -14.43 15.51 11.97
CA ASP A 281 -14.44 14.54 10.87
C ASP A 281 -13.37 13.47 11.06
N ILE A 282 -12.17 13.81 11.53
CA ILE A 282 -11.10 12.86 11.86
C ILE A 282 -11.50 11.97 13.04
N LYS A 283 -11.98 12.58 14.14
CA LYS A 283 -12.47 11.83 15.33
C LYS A 283 -13.58 10.84 14.97
N MET A 284 -14.50 11.26 14.10
CA MET A 284 -15.57 10.40 13.59
C MET A 284 -15.01 9.21 12.81
N LEU A 285 -14.04 9.43 11.92
CA LEU A 285 -13.41 8.36 11.14
C LEU A 285 -12.62 7.40 12.04
N VAL A 286 -11.88 7.91 13.03
CA VAL A 286 -11.18 7.08 14.04
C VAL A 286 -12.18 6.26 14.86
N LYS A 287 -13.26 6.87 15.32
CA LYS A 287 -14.34 6.14 16.01
C LYS A 287 -14.93 5.02 15.15
N ARG A 288 -15.20 5.32 13.87
CA ARG A 288 -15.73 4.33 12.91
C ARG A 288 -14.78 3.16 12.69
N TRP A 289 -13.46 3.42 12.70
CA TRP A 289 -12.45 2.37 12.65
C TRP A 289 -12.55 1.45 13.87
N TRP A 290 -12.66 2.04 15.09
CA TRP A 290 -12.80 1.27 16.31
C TRP A 290 -14.13 0.50 16.39
N ASP A 291 -15.21 1.08 15.90
CA ASP A 291 -16.52 0.40 15.82
C ASP A 291 -16.40 -0.87 14.95
N ILE A 292 -15.66 -0.82 13.85
CA ILE A 292 -15.41 -1.99 12.98
C ILE A 292 -14.43 -2.97 13.63
N PHE A 293 -13.35 -2.48 14.22
CA PHE A 293 -12.33 -3.32 14.84
C PHE A 293 -12.88 -4.14 16.00
N ASN A 294 -13.75 -3.55 16.83
CA ASN A 294 -14.34 -4.17 18.01
C ASN A 294 -15.65 -4.94 17.71
N ASP A 295 -16.13 -4.96 16.48
CA ASP A 295 -17.36 -5.69 16.12
C ASP A 295 -17.05 -7.19 15.97
N ASP A 296 -17.42 -7.99 17.00
CA ASP A 296 -17.23 -9.45 17.01
C ASP A 296 -18.07 -10.17 15.94
N SER A 297 -19.12 -9.53 15.43
CA SER A 297 -19.93 -10.09 14.35
C SER A 297 -19.16 -10.18 13.03
N LEU A 298 -18.10 -9.36 12.90
CA LEU A 298 -17.18 -9.30 11.77
C LEU A 298 -15.96 -10.23 11.94
N ASP A 299 -15.85 -10.97 13.05
CA ASP A 299 -14.78 -11.94 13.19
C ASP A 299 -14.93 -13.10 12.18
N TYR A 300 -13.79 -13.60 11.72
CA TYR A 300 -13.78 -14.75 10.84
C TYR A 300 -14.24 -16.02 11.55
N LYS A 301 -15.20 -16.70 10.95
CA LYS A 301 -15.87 -17.90 11.55
C LYS A 301 -15.48 -19.22 10.88
N GLY A 302 -14.64 -19.16 9.85
CA GLY A 302 -14.14 -20.36 9.17
C GLY A 302 -12.93 -20.96 9.87
N PRO A 303 -12.46 -22.15 9.41
CA PRO A 303 -11.20 -22.72 9.85
C PRO A 303 -10.06 -21.76 9.45
N PRO A 304 -9.01 -21.60 10.30
CA PRO A 304 -7.87 -20.77 9.95
C PRO A 304 -7.23 -21.27 8.65
N PRO A 305 -6.75 -20.36 7.78
CA PRO A 305 -6.04 -20.74 6.58
C PRO A 305 -4.83 -21.64 6.90
N PRO A 306 -4.44 -22.57 5.99
CA PRO A 306 -3.29 -23.43 6.21
C PRO A 306 -2.01 -22.59 6.40
N VAL A 307 -1.14 -23.06 7.29
CA VAL A 307 0.20 -22.53 7.49
C VAL A 307 1.09 -23.07 6.39
N ASP A 308 1.86 -22.21 5.71
CA ASP A 308 2.88 -22.68 4.78
C ASP A 308 3.92 -23.51 5.56
N GLY A 309 4.23 -24.70 5.09
CA GLY A 309 5.20 -25.59 5.71
C GLY A 309 6.64 -25.09 5.51
N GLY A 310 7.09 -24.16 6.34
CA GLY A 310 8.41 -23.55 6.23
C GLY A 310 9.03 -23.04 7.53
N ASP A 311 8.41 -23.23 8.68
CA ASP A 311 8.75 -22.44 9.88
C ASP A 311 9.77 -23.07 10.86
N GLU A 312 10.31 -24.28 10.65
CA GLU A 312 11.21 -24.90 11.64
C GLU A 312 12.72 -24.56 11.49
N ASP A 313 13.19 -24.06 10.32
CA ASP A 313 14.62 -23.88 10.06
C ASP A 313 15.13 -22.41 9.99
N GLN A 314 14.31 -21.39 10.28
CA GLN A 314 14.65 -19.98 10.00
C GLN A 314 15.09 -19.15 11.20
N GLN A 315 15.30 -19.72 12.38
CA GLN A 315 15.78 -18.97 13.55
C GLN A 315 17.10 -18.18 13.36
N PRO A 316 18.10 -18.68 12.59
CA PRO A 316 19.32 -17.93 12.33
C PRO A 316 19.14 -16.68 11.44
N LEU A 317 18.17 -16.70 10.51
CA LEU A 317 17.94 -15.59 9.60
C LEU A 317 17.27 -14.40 10.30
N ARG A 318 16.41 -14.68 11.30
CA ARG A 318 15.75 -13.66 12.12
C ARG A 318 16.74 -12.82 12.93
N GLN A 319 17.79 -13.44 13.47
CA GLN A 319 18.82 -12.73 14.22
C GLN A 319 19.67 -11.83 13.33
N ALA A 320 20.05 -12.32 12.13
CA ALA A 320 20.84 -11.56 11.17
C ALA A 320 20.12 -10.30 10.63
N LEU A 321 18.79 -10.36 10.49
CA LEU A 321 17.99 -9.20 10.07
C LEU A 321 17.89 -8.12 11.14
N THR A 322 17.78 -8.50 12.41
CA THR A 322 17.78 -7.56 13.55
C THR A 322 19.11 -6.83 13.66
N ASP A 323 20.22 -7.54 13.43
CA ASP A 323 21.58 -6.99 13.51
C ASP A 323 21.90 -6.07 12.31
N ALA A 324 21.43 -6.40 11.11
CA ALA A 324 21.61 -5.60 9.89
C ALA A 324 20.84 -4.28 9.91
N THR A 325 19.63 -4.26 10.52
CA THR A 325 18.83 -3.04 10.64
C THR A 325 19.31 -2.09 11.73
N ALA A 326 19.96 -2.59 12.78
CA ALA A 326 20.45 -1.79 13.91
C ALA A 326 21.68 -0.93 13.56
N GLY A 327 22.48 -1.31 12.56
CA GLY A 327 23.76 -0.66 12.26
C GLY A 327 23.81 0.28 11.05
N ALA A 328 22.85 0.20 10.12
CA ALA A 328 22.98 0.78 8.79
C ALA A 328 22.22 2.12 8.58
N VAL A 329 21.35 2.55 9.48
CA VAL A 329 20.49 3.73 9.26
C VAL A 329 20.82 4.84 10.24
N LYS A 330 21.44 5.93 9.77
CA LYS A 330 21.52 7.19 10.52
C LYS A 330 20.18 7.94 10.37
N TYR A 331 19.43 7.98 11.46
CA TYR A 331 18.17 8.71 11.53
C TYR A 331 18.40 10.22 11.61
N PHE A 332 17.74 10.97 10.74
CA PHE A 332 17.54 12.40 10.94
C PHE A 332 16.05 12.62 11.24
N PRO A 333 15.71 13.33 12.33
CA PRO A 333 14.31 13.68 12.57
C PRO A 333 13.82 14.53 11.39
N ALA A 334 12.75 14.07 10.74
CA ALA A 334 12.02 14.93 9.82
C ALA A 334 11.52 16.15 10.62
N PRO A 335 11.53 17.37 10.05
CA PRO A 335 10.84 18.47 10.68
C PRO A 335 9.40 18.04 10.89
N SER A 336 8.89 18.24 12.10
CA SER A 336 7.51 17.91 12.44
C SER A 336 6.61 18.50 11.35
N ALA A 337 5.80 17.67 10.71
CA ALA A 337 4.76 18.15 9.84
C ALA A 337 3.76 18.91 10.72
N ALA A 338 3.90 20.26 10.73
CA ALA A 338 2.95 21.17 11.32
C ALA A 338 1.77 21.35 10.35
#